data_96bf9ebe17a994b28afb8467e9c2e83c
#
_entry.id   96bf9ebe17a994b28afb8467e9c2e83c
#
_cell.length_a   1.000
_cell.length_b   1.000
_cell.length_c   1.000
_cell.angle_alpha   90.00
_cell.angle_beta   90.00
_cell.angle_gamma   90.00
#
_symmetry.space_group_name_H-M   'P 1'
#
loop_
_entity.id
_entity.type
_entity.pdbx_description
1 polymer ?
#
loop_
_entity_poly.entity_id
_entity_poly.type
_entity_poly.pdbx_seq_one_letter_code
_entity_poly.pdbx_strand_id
1 'polypeptide(L)'
;MENLTLLIPAKFESESLPSVLTELKKFNYKICVILKETDLTTINSIKDFNIEIIYQKGVGYGNALIEGINNCKTKYFCIFNADGSFNPNEISEIMKKINTNKTDFIFASRYEKIGGSEDDTFITFVGNYFFSFIGKIFFKLKISDILYTFVVGDTSKAKELNILSTDFQFCVELPIKVMRKKFTMDVYPSFERKRIAGKKKVNAFKDGSLILKKLTLSFQT
;
A
#
# COMPACT_ATOMS: atom_id res chain seq x y z
N MET A 1 -19.61 -5.00 4.00
CA MET A 1 -18.31 -4.52 3.49
C MET A 1 -18.45 -3.37 2.48
N GLU A 2 -19.57 -2.69 2.49
CA GLU A 2 -19.86 -1.56 1.57
C GLU A 2 -18.99 -0.31 1.79
N ASN A 3 -18.26 -0.24 2.90
CA ASN A 3 -17.49 0.92 3.31
C ASN A 3 -15.98 0.84 3.01
N LEU A 4 -15.53 -0.13 2.23
CA LEU A 4 -14.12 -0.33 1.88
C LEU A 4 -13.94 -0.41 0.36
N THR A 5 -12.93 0.30 -0.17
CA THR A 5 -12.46 0.15 -1.55
C THR A 5 -11.02 -0.33 -1.54
N LEU A 6 -10.73 -1.39 -2.30
CA LEU A 6 -9.36 -1.82 -2.58
C LEU A 6 -8.78 -0.95 -3.69
N LEU A 7 -7.69 -0.27 -3.41
CA LEU A 7 -6.92 0.54 -4.36
C LEU A 7 -5.74 -0.31 -4.86
N ILE A 8 -5.77 -0.69 -6.13
CA ILE A 8 -4.79 -1.60 -6.74
C ILE A 8 -3.99 -0.83 -7.79
N PRO A 9 -2.81 -0.28 -7.44
CA PRO A 9 -1.93 0.31 -8.44
C PRO A 9 -1.34 -0.79 -9.33
N ALA A 10 -1.50 -0.67 -10.64
CA ALA A 10 -1.04 -1.66 -11.60
C ALA A 10 -0.16 -1.01 -12.69
N LYS A 11 0.92 -1.71 -13.04
CA LYS A 11 1.81 -1.33 -14.13
C LYS A 11 2.40 -2.59 -14.75
N PHE A 12 1.97 -2.93 -15.97
CA PHE A 12 2.38 -4.16 -16.67
C PHE A 12 2.14 -5.41 -15.81
N GLU A 13 0.87 -5.59 -15.36
CA GLU A 13 0.43 -6.67 -14.47
C GLU A 13 -0.56 -7.62 -15.17
N SER A 14 -0.51 -7.72 -16.49
CA SER A 14 -1.44 -8.55 -17.27
C SER A 14 -1.39 -10.04 -16.90
N GLU A 15 -0.27 -10.53 -16.38
CA GLU A 15 -0.09 -11.93 -15.99
C GLU A 15 -0.63 -12.24 -14.58
N SER A 16 -0.55 -11.29 -13.66
CA SER A 16 -0.90 -11.49 -12.23
C SER A 16 -2.28 -10.97 -11.87
N LEU A 17 -2.62 -9.77 -12.34
CA LEU A 17 -3.82 -9.06 -11.92
C LEU A 17 -5.14 -9.82 -12.18
N PRO A 18 -5.35 -10.55 -13.29
CA PRO A 18 -6.56 -11.35 -13.48
C PRO A 18 -6.75 -12.43 -12.40
N SER A 19 -5.66 -13.07 -11.97
CA SER A 19 -5.69 -14.06 -10.90
C SER A 19 -6.02 -13.43 -9.55
N VAL A 20 -5.43 -12.26 -9.26
CA VAL A 20 -5.74 -11.48 -8.04
C VAL A 20 -7.21 -11.07 -8.02
N LEU A 21 -7.74 -10.54 -9.12
CA LEU A 21 -9.15 -10.14 -9.20
C LEU A 21 -10.08 -11.34 -9.06
N THR A 22 -9.70 -12.50 -9.60
CA THR A 22 -10.48 -13.75 -9.45
C THR A 22 -10.52 -14.19 -7.98
N GLU A 23 -9.41 -14.11 -7.27
CA GLU A 23 -9.35 -14.41 -5.85
C GLU A 23 -10.22 -13.42 -5.04
N LEU A 24 -10.17 -12.13 -5.37
CA LEU A 24 -10.91 -11.07 -4.68
C LEU A 24 -12.43 -11.14 -4.90
N LYS A 25 -12.92 -11.78 -5.97
CA LYS A 25 -14.37 -11.97 -6.20
C LYS A 25 -15.10 -12.65 -5.03
N LYS A 26 -14.39 -13.49 -4.25
CA LYS A 26 -14.96 -14.20 -3.09
C LYS A 26 -15.36 -13.27 -1.94
N PHE A 27 -14.83 -12.06 -1.90
CA PHE A 27 -14.94 -11.15 -0.74
C PHE A 27 -15.92 -9.99 -0.95
N ASN A 28 -16.42 -9.79 -2.16
CA ASN A 28 -17.38 -8.73 -2.51
C ASN A 28 -16.92 -7.31 -2.09
N TYR A 29 -15.62 -7.00 -2.26
CA TYR A 29 -15.08 -5.66 -2.06
C TYR A 29 -15.34 -4.77 -3.28
N LYS A 30 -15.43 -3.46 -3.06
CA LYS A 30 -15.25 -2.50 -4.15
C LYS A 30 -13.79 -2.49 -4.56
N ILE A 31 -13.52 -2.63 -5.85
CA ILE A 31 -12.17 -2.69 -6.38
C ILE A 31 -11.98 -1.54 -7.36
N CYS A 32 -10.91 -0.80 -7.15
CA CYS A 32 -10.46 0.26 -8.04
C CYS A 32 -9.02 -0.04 -8.48
N VAL A 33 -8.80 -0.26 -9.76
CA VAL A 33 -7.48 -0.44 -10.36
C VAL A 33 -7.01 0.90 -10.90
N ILE A 34 -5.79 1.29 -10.54
CA ILE A 34 -5.18 2.55 -10.96
C ILE A 34 -3.99 2.21 -11.87
N LEU A 35 -4.08 2.59 -13.14
CA LEU A 35 -3.06 2.26 -14.14
C LEU A 35 -2.97 3.34 -15.23
N LYS A 36 -1.93 3.28 -16.05
CA LYS A 36 -1.78 4.15 -17.22
C LYS A 36 -2.72 3.72 -18.34
N GLU A 37 -3.39 4.67 -18.98
CA GLU A 37 -4.21 4.43 -20.17
C GLU A 37 -3.43 3.75 -21.31
N THR A 38 -2.13 3.95 -21.35
CA THR A 38 -1.22 3.34 -22.33
C THR A 38 -0.85 1.88 -22.01
N ASP A 39 -1.21 1.35 -20.82
CA ASP A 39 -0.98 -0.05 -20.45
C ASP A 39 -2.10 -0.96 -20.98
N LEU A 40 -2.22 -1.01 -22.30
CA LEU A 40 -3.28 -1.75 -23.00
C LEU A 40 -3.26 -3.26 -22.70
N THR A 41 -2.09 -3.82 -22.42
CA THR A 41 -1.95 -5.24 -22.08
C THR A 41 -2.65 -5.56 -20.77
N THR A 42 -2.42 -4.77 -19.73
CA THR A 42 -3.09 -4.94 -18.44
C THR A 42 -4.59 -4.63 -18.55
N ILE A 43 -4.97 -3.54 -19.24
CA ILE A 43 -6.38 -3.17 -19.46
C ILE A 43 -7.16 -4.32 -20.12
N ASN A 44 -6.63 -4.86 -21.22
CA ASN A 44 -7.27 -5.95 -21.95
C ASN A 44 -7.42 -7.23 -21.11
N SER A 45 -6.45 -7.51 -20.22
CA SER A 45 -6.50 -8.70 -19.36
C SER A 45 -7.57 -8.64 -18.28
N ILE A 46 -8.08 -7.45 -17.95
CA ILE A 46 -9.05 -7.24 -16.87
C ILE A 46 -10.42 -6.71 -17.34
N LYS A 47 -10.64 -6.59 -18.65
CA LYS A 47 -11.84 -5.97 -19.25
C LYS A 47 -13.17 -6.64 -18.83
N ASP A 48 -13.14 -7.94 -18.51
CA ASP A 48 -14.32 -8.73 -18.16
C ASP A 48 -14.61 -8.74 -16.64
N PHE A 49 -13.82 -8.00 -15.86
CA PHE A 49 -14.04 -7.87 -14.43
C PHE A 49 -14.90 -6.64 -14.12
N ASN A 50 -15.86 -6.81 -13.20
CA ASN A 50 -16.68 -5.69 -12.71
C ASN A 50 -15.90 -4.88 -11.66
N ILE A 51 -15.06 -3.96 -12.13
CA ILE A 51 -14.16 -3.13 -11.32
C ILE A 51 -14.18 -1.69 -11.82
N GLU A 52 -13.81 -0.75 -10.95
CA GLU A 52 -13.55 0.63 -11.35
C GLU A 52 -12.10 0.77 -11.87
N ILE A 53 -11.89 1.51 -12.94
CA ILE A 53 -10.56 1.85 -13.45
C ILE A 53 -10.36 3.35 -13.36
N ILE A 54 -9.25 3.76 -12.73
CA ILE A 54 -8.77 5.14 -12.74
C ILE A 54 -7.54 5.21 -13.63
N TYR A 55 -7.62 6.01 -14.70
CA TYR A 55 -6.45 6.27 -15.54
C TYR A 55 -5.53 7.28 -14.87
N GLN A 56 -4.36 6.79 -14.45
CA GLN A 56 -3.34 7.59 -13.78
C GLN A 56 -2.82 8.72 -14.66
N LYS A 57 -2.97 9.96 -14.23
CA LYS A 57 -2.51 11.15 -14.95
C LYS A 57 -1.01 11.40 -14.75
N GLY A 58 -0.55 11.35 -13.53
CA GLY A 58 0.86 11.52 -13.17
C GLY A 58 1.71 10.27 -13.40
N VAL A 59 2.91 10.23 -12.84
CA VAL A 59 3.86 9.11 -12.94
C VAL A 59 4.30 8.68 -11.55
N GLY A 60 4.52 7.38 -11.37
CA GLY A 60 5.05 6.78 -10.15
C GLY A 60 4.01 6.05 -9.31
N TYR A 61 4.49 5.19 -8.43
CA TYR A 61 3.68 4.36 -7.56
C TYR A 61 2.84 5.19 -6.57
N GLY A 62 3.49 6.17 -5.93
CA GLY A 62 2.80 7.08 -5.00
C GLY A 62 1.74 7.93 -5.69
N ASN A 63 1.98 8.37 -6.94
CA ASN A 63 0.98 9.11 -7.70
C ASN A 63 -0.29 8.28 -7.94
N ALA A 64 -0.15 7.00 -8.32
CA ALA A 64 -1.30 6.11 -8.48
C ALA A 64 -2.11 6.00 -7.18
N LEU A 65 -1.42 5.84 -6.04
CA LEU A 65 -2.08 5.75 -4.73
C LEU A 65 -2.76 7.06 -4.32
N ILE A 66 -2.12 8.22 -4.57
CA ILE A 66 -2.71 9.54 -4.30
C ILE A 66 -3.99 9.72 -5.14
N GLU A 67 -3.94 9.41 -6.44
CA GLU A 67 -5.11 9.49 -7.30
C GLU A 67 -6.22 8.52 -6.86
N GLY A 68 -5.87 7.29 -6.47
CA GLY A 68 -6.82 6.32 -5.91
C GLY A 68 -7.48 6.81 -4.63
N ILE A 69 -6.70 7.30 -3.66
CA ILE A 69 -7.22 7.84 -2.39
C ILE A 69 -8.13 9.05 -2.64
N ASN A 70 -7.72 9.98 -3.51
CA ASN A 70 -8.50 11.19 -3.81
C ASN A 70 -9.86 10.88 -4.46
N ASN A 71 -9.94 9.83 -5.28
CA ASN A 71 -11.17 9.40 -5.93
C ASN A 71 -11.99 8.39 -5.09
N CYS A 72 -11.42 7.84 -4.02
CA CYS A 72 -12.11 6.89 -3.15
C CYS A 72 -13.32 7.55 -2.47
N LYS A 73 -14.49 6.89 -2.60
CA LYS A 73 -15.77 7.37 -2.06
C LYS A 73 -16.23 6.62 -0.81
N THR A 74 -15.59 5.51 -0.48
CA THR A 74 -15.91 4.72 0.71
C THR A 74 -15.22 5.30 1.94
N LYS A 75 -15.73 4.98 3.13
CA LYS A 75 -15.17 5.44 4.40
C LYS A 75 -13.71 5.00 4.57
N TYR A 76 -13.40 3.79 4.15
CA TYR A 76 -12.06 3.23 4.22
C TYR A 76 -11.54 2.89 2.84
N PHE A 77 -10.23 3.00 2.68
CA PHE A 77 -9.48 2.43 1.57
C PHE A 77 -8.54 1.35 2.07
N CYS A 78 -8.17 0.45 1.18
CA CYS A 78 -7.10 -0.53 1.39
C CYS A 78 -6.17 -0.49 0.20
N ILE A 79 -4.88 -0.23 0.42
CA ILE A 79 -3.86 -0.41 -0.62
C ILE A 79 -3.63 -1.91 -0.77
N PHE A 80 -3.79 -2.43 -2.00
CA PHE A 80 -3.64 -3.85 -2.28
C PHE A 80 -2.80 -4.06 -3.55
N ASN A 81 -1.88 -5.03 -3.54
CA ASN A 81 -0.96 -5.24 -4.65
C ASN A 81 -1.61 -6.02 -5.80
N ALA A 82 -1.16 -5.71 -7.03
CA ALA A 82 -1.58 -6.40 -8.25
C ALA A 82 -0.86 -7.72 -8.54
N ASP A 83 0.20 -8.04 -7.79
CA ASP A 83 1.10 -9.18 -8.03
C ASP A 83 0.75 -10.45 -7.25
N GLY A 84 -0.28 -10.39 -6.39
CA GLY A 84 -0.76 -11.52 -5.59
C GLY A 84 0.00 -11.78 -4.29
N SER A 85 0.97 -10.91 -3.95
CA SER A 85 1.76 -11.07 -2.73
C SER A 85 0.96 -10.80 -1.45
N PHE A 86 -0.07 -9.96 -1.49
CA PHE A 86 -0.91 -9.69 -0.32
C PHE A 86 -1.99 -10.77 -0.15
N ASN A 87 -2.27 -11.13 1.10
CA ASN A 87 -3.28 -12.12 1.44
C ASN A 87 -4.65 -11.44 1.66
N PRO A 88 -5.66 -11.66 0.79
CA PRO A 88 -6.95 -11.00 0.92
C PRO A 88 -7.76 -11.45 2.16
N ASN A 89 -7.45 -12.61 2.74
CA ASN A 89 -8.11 -13.05 3.97
C ASN A 89 -7.81 -12.15 5.16
N GLU A 90 -6.65 -11.48 5.17
CA GLU A 90 -6.25 -10.57 6.23
C GLU A 90 -7.06 -9.28 6.26
N ILE A 91 -7.67 -8.88 5.14
CA ILE A 91 -8.45 -7.63 5.04
C ILE A 91 -9.60 -7.61 6.06
N SER A 92 -10.30 -8.73 6.21
CA SER A 92 -11.43 -8.84 7.16
C SER A 92 -10.98 -8.66 8.61
N GLU A 93 -9.85 -9.23 8.98
CA GLU A 93 -9.29 -9.13 10.32
C GLU A 93 -8.76 -7.71 10.60
N ILE A 94 -8.12 -7.08 9.61
CA ILE A 94 -7.70 -5.68 9.68
C ILE A 94 -8.91 -4.76 9.88
N MET A 95 -9.99 -4.98 9.12
CA MET A 95 -11.23 -4.20 9.26
C MET A 95 -11.89 -4.41 10.62
N LYS A 96 -11.90 -5.63 11.15
CA LYS A 96 -12.36 -5.92 12.51
C LYS A 96 -11.54 -5.16 13.54
N LYS A 97 -10.21 -5.16 13.41
CA LYS A 97 -9.31 -4.43 14.31
C LYS A 97 -9.54 -2.91 14.24
N ILE A 98 -9.72 -2.32 13.06
CA ILE A 98 -10.07 -0.90 12.88
C ILE A 98 -11.33 -0.55 13.66
N ASN A 99 -12.39 -1.33 13.50
CA ASN A 99 -13.67 -1.05 14.14
C ASN A 99 -13.62 -1.23 15.66
N THR A 100 -12.92 -2.26 16.14
CA THR A 100 -12.78 -2.54 17.58
C THR A 100 -11.95 -1.48 18.29
N ASN A 101 -10.80 -1.13 17.74
CA ASN A 101 -9.84 -0.20 18.35
C ASN A 101 -10.13 1.26 18.01
N LYS A 102 -11.12 1.52 17.12
CA LYS A 102 -11.42 2.86 16.60
C LYS A 102 -10.16 3.55 16.03
N THR A 103 -9.34 2.77 15.34
CA THR A 103 -8.06 3.22 14.77
C THR A 103 -8.29 3.82 13.39
N ASP A 104 -7.56 4.88 13.05
CA ASP A 104 -7.70 5.57 11.77
C ASP A 104 -6.93 4.85 10.65
N PHE A 105 -5.76 4.29 10.99
CA PHE A 105 -4.90 3.59 10.04
C PHE A 105 -4.35 2.30 10.67
N ILE A 106 -4.36 1.22 9.92
CA ILE A 106 -3.62 0.00 10.24
C ILE A 106 -2.59 -0.25 9.14
N PHE A 107 -1.34 -0.41 9.55
CA PHE A 107 -0.22 -0.78 8.72
C PHE A 107 0.06 -2.28 8.92
N ALA A 108 -0.04 -3.07 7.87
CA ALA A 108 0.39 -4.45 7.95
C ALA A 108 1.93 -4.52 8.04
N SER A 109 2.44 -5.55 8.69
CA SER A 109 3.89 -5.75 8.87
C SER A 109 4.26 -7.22 8.77
N ARG A 110 5.27 -7.51 7.97
CA ARG A 110 5.88 -8.83 7.83
C ARG A 110 6.77 -9.18 9.02
N TYR A 111 7.20 -8.17 9.77
CA TYR A 111 8.18 -8.31 10.86
C TYR A 111 7.55 -8.33 12.26
N GLU A 112 6.24 -8.41 12.33
CA GLU A 112 5.54 -8.70 13.57
C GLU A 112 5.60 -10.19 13.92
N LYS A 113 5.38 -10.52 15.20
CA LYS A 113 5.66 -11.82 15.80
C LYS A 113 5.10 -13.05 15.06
N ILE A 114 3.99 -12.89 14.32
CA ILE A 114 3.36 -13.96 13.52
C ILE A 114 3.30 -13.61 12.04
N GLY A 115 4.01 -12.56 11.62
CA GLY A 115 4.16 -12.18 10.22
C GLY A 115 5.26 -12.96 9.52
N GLY A 116 5.48 -12.66 8.26
CA GLY A 116 6.53 -13.28 7.46
C GLY A 116 6.47 -12.88 6.00
N SER A 117 7.43 -13.37 5.21
CA SER A 117 7.45 -13.14 3.77
C SER A 117 8.12 -14.30 3.04
N GLU A 118 7.49 -14.74 1.95
CA GLU A 118 8.08 -15.64 0.96
C GLU A 118 8.73 -14.89 -0.21
N ASP A 119 8.55 -13.57 -0.29
CA ASP A 119 9.03 -12.72 -1.41
C ASP A 119 10.16 -11.78 -1.00
N ASP A 120 10.45 -11.64 0.28
CA ASP A 120 11.51 -10.77 0.77
C ASP A 120 12.90 -11.37 0.52
N THR A 121 13.87 -10.50 0.23
CA THR A 121 15.26 -10.87 0.08
C THR A 121 16.06 -10.30 1.25
N PHE A 122 17.24 -10.87 1.50
CA PHE A 122 18.12 -10.36 2.58
C PHE A 122 18.42 -8.86 2.43
N ILE A 123 18.63 -8.38 1.21
CA ILE A 123 18.90 -6.94 0.93
C ILE A 123 17.67 -6.09 1.24
N THR A 124 16.48 -6.51 0.80
CA THR A 124 15.24 -5.77 1.06
C THR A 124 14.86 -5.82 2.54
N PHE A 125 15.09 -6.94 3.21
CA PHE A 125 14.92 -7.08 4.65
C PHE A 125 15.80 -6.09 5.43
N VAL A 126 17.12 -6.09 5.19
CA VAL A 126 18.05 -5.19 5.87
C VAL A 126 17.72 -3.72 5.59
N GLY A 127 17.43 -3.39 4.33
CA GLY A 127 17.05 -2.03 3.95
C GLY A 127 15.77 -1.56 4.65
N ASN A 128 14.75 -2.41 4.70
CA ASN A 128 13.48 -2.08 5.34
C ASN A 128 13.62 -1.97 6.87
N TYR A 129 14.38 -2.88 7.48
CA TYR A 129 14.69 -2.77 8.91
C TYR A 129 15.39 -1.45 9.25
N PHE A 130 16.37 -1.04 8.43
CA PHE A 130 17.07 0.24 8.57
C PHE A 130 16.13 1.44 8.47
N PHE A 131 15.26 1.50 7.45
CA PHE A 131 14.31 2.59 7.31
C PHE A 131 13.24 2.60 8.41
N SER A 132 12.78 1.45 8.84
CA SER A 132 11.84 1.33 9.97
C SER A 132 12.46 1.79 11.28
N PHE A 133 13.75 1.48 11.51
CA PHE A 133 14.51 1.95 12.65
C PHE A 133 14.63 3.48 12.67
N ILE A 134 14.96 4.10 11.52
CA ILE A 134 14.97 5.57 11.38
C ILE A 134 13.59 6.14 11.70
N GLY A 135 12.54 5.54 11.12
CA GLY A 135 11.15 5.94 11.37
C GLY A 135 10.78 5.91 12.86
N LYS A 136 11.20 4.84 13.55
CA LYS A 136 10.95 4.67 14.99
C LYS A 136 11.67 5.71 15.83
N ILE A 137 12.96 5.94 15.59
CA ILE A 137 13.77 6.85 16.43
C ILE A 137 13.38 8.30 16.18
N PHE A 138 13.33 8.72 14.94
CA PHE A 138 13.23 10.15 14.62
C PHE A 138 11.79 10.63 14.47
N PHE A 139 10.88 9.76 14.06
CA PHE A 139 9.46 10.13 13.88
C PHE A 139 8.53 9.46 14.88
N LYS A 140 9.07 8.69 15.85
CA LYS A 140 8.30 7.96 16.87
C LYS A 140 7.24 7.03 16.27
N LEU A 141 7.50 6.51 15.08
CA LEU A 141 6.59 5.58 14.42
C LEU A 141 6.55 4.26 15.20
N LYS A 142 5.34 3.74 15.37
CA LYS A 142 5.11 2.43 16.04
C LYS A 142 4.98 1.28 15.05
N ILE A 143 5.41 1.49 13.79
CA ILE A 143 5.36 0.48 12.72
C ILE A 143 6.73 -0.17 12.57
N SER A 144 6.74 -1.47 12.31
CA SER A 144 7.96 -2.29 12.17
C SER A 144 8.35 -2.55 10.72
N ASP A 145 7.48 -2.22 9.76
CA ASP A 145 7.66 -2.45 8.31
C ASP A 145 7.20 -1.25 7.50
N ILE A 146 8.06 -0.21 7.44
CA ILE A 146 7.68 1.09 6.87
C ILE A 146 7.50 1.05 5.34
N LEU A 147 8.11 0.07 4.65
CA LEU A 147 8.03 -0.05 3.19
C LEU A 147 6.93 -1.01 2.72
N TYR A 148 6.26 -1.71 3.63
CA TYR A 148 5.18 -2.61 3.30
C TYR A 148 3.87 -1.83 3.16
N THR A 149 3.36 -1.75 1.93
CA THR A 149 2.25 -0.86 1.61
C THR A 149 0.86 -1.47 1.78
N PHE A 150 0.74 -2.63 2.40
CA PHE A 150 -0.55 -3.17 2.78
C PHE A 150 -1.12 -2.34 3.94
N VAL A 151 -1.89 -1.33 3.61
CA VAL A 151 -2.42 -0.35 4.56
C VAL A 151 -3.93 -0.24 4.38
N VAL A 152 -4.66 -0.25 5.50
CA VAL A 152 -6.07 0.14 5.53
C VAL A 152 -6.20 1.43 6.33
N GLY A 153 -6.90 2.42 5.78
CA GLY A 153 -7.02 3.73 6.43
C GLY A 153 -8.34 4.43 6.17
N ASP A 154 -8.66 5.38 7.03
CA ASP A 154 -9.78 6.30 6.84
C ASP A 154 -9.51 7.21 5.65
N THR A 155 -10.42 7.20 4.67
CA THR A 155 -10.24 7.92 3.40
C THR A 155 -10.23 9.43 3.60
N SER A 156 -11.07 9.97 4.46
CA SER A 156 -11.15 11.42 4.69
C SER A 156 -9.86 11.93 5.33
N LYS A 157 -9.36 11.21 6.33
CA LYS A 157 -8.10 11.54 7.01
C LYS A 157 -6.90 11.38 6.08
N ALA A 158 -6.89 10.36 5.22
CA ALA A 158 -5.83 10.20 4.22
C ALA A 158 -5.76 11.38 3.24
N LYS A 159 -6.91 11.91 2.80
CA LYS A 159 -6.97 13.11 1.94
C LYS A 159 -6.42 14.36 2.66
N GLU A 160 -6.66 14.50 3.96
CA GLU A 160 -6.11 15.60 4.77
C GLU A 160 -4.60 15.58 4.92
N LEU A 161 -3.94 14.44 4.67
CA LEU A 161 -2.50 14.34 4.76
C LEU A 161 -1.77 15.12 3.67
N ASN A 162 -2.43 15.42 2.54
CA ASN A 162 -1.82 16.13 1.42
C ASN A 162 -0.46 15.53 1.03
N ILE A 163 -0.44 14.21 0.75
CA ILE A 163 0.79 13.50 0.39
C ILE A 163 1.29 14.02 -0.95
N LEU A 164 2.61 14.25 -1.04
CA LEU A 164 3.26 14.85 -2.21
C LEU A 164 4.19 13.88 -2.95
N SER A 165 4.63 12.81 -2.30
CA SER A 165 5.56 11.85 -2.91
C SER A 165 4.86 11.01 -3.96
N THR A 166 5.30 11.15 -5.20
CA THR A 166 4.71 10.47 -6.36
C THR A 166 5.32 9.12 -6.67
N ASP A 167 6.41 8.74 -6.01
CA ASP A 167 7.13 7.46 -6.15
C ASP A 167 7.08 6.63 -4.85
N PHE A 168 8.04 5.71 -4.65
CA PHE A 168 8.12 4.88 -3.46
C PHE A 168 8.40 5.66 -2.15
N GLN A 169 8.74 6.93 -2.19
CA GLN A 169 8.80 7.77 -1.00
C GLN A 169 7.43 7.91 -0.31
N PHE A 170 6.32 7.64 -1.03
CA PHE A 170 4.98 7.53 -0.47
C PHE A 170 4.94 6.62 0.76
N CYS A 171 5.67 5.49 0.73
CA CYS A 171 5.67 4.49 1.79
C CYS A 171 6.12 5.07 3.15
N VAL A 172 7.04 6.03 3.14
CA VAL A 172 7.54 6.69 4.35
C VAL A 172 6.79 7.99 4.66
N GLU A 173 6.33 8.71 3.63
CA GLU A 173 5.58 9.96 3.84
C GLU A 173 4.22 9.71 4.50
N LEU A 174 3.51 8.67 4.10
CA LEU A 174 2.20 8.32 4.65
C LEU A 174 2.24 8.17 6.18
N PRO A 175 2.99 7.23 6.77
CA PRO A 175 2.99 7.04 8.22
C PRO A 175 3.55 8.24 8.99
N ILE A 176 4.54 8.97 8.44
CA ILE A 176 5.06 10.19 9.07
C ILE A 176 3.98 11.25 9.18
N LYS A 177 3.23 11.48 8.10
CA LYS A 177 2.13 12.47 8.12
C LYS A 177 0.96 12.03 9.00
N VAL A 178 0.63 10.73 9.03
CA VAL A 178 -0.35 10.18 9.98
C VAL A 178 0.05 10.51 11.42
N MET A 179 1.31 10.25 11.80
CA MET A 179 1.83 10.56 13.13
C MET A 179 1.79 12.07 13.43
N ARG A 180 2.21 12.91 12.50
CA ARG A 180 2.22 14.37 12.67
C ARG A 180 0.84 14.97 12.84
N LYS A 181 -0.14 14.45 12.11
CA LYS A 181 -1.56 14.83 12.27
C LYS A 181 -2.19 14.27 13.55
N LYS A 182 -1.43 13.48 14.33
CA LYS A 182 -1.91 12.78 15.54
C LYS A 182 -3.12 11.87 15.27
N PHE A 183 -3.22 11.34 14.06
CA PHE A 183 -4.17 10.30 13.75
C PHE A 183 -3.74 8.98 14.41
N THR A 184 -4.71 8.20 14.83
CA THR A 184 -4.43 6.93 15.50
C THR A 184 -3.96 5.90 14.48
N MET A 185 -2.88 5.17 14.82
CA MET A 185 -2.34 4.10 13.99
C MET A 185 -2.06 2.84 14.82
N ASP A 186 -2.19 1.70 14.18
CA ASP A 186 -1.90 0.40 14.77
C ASP A 186 -1.24 -0.51 13.72
N VAL A 187 -0.73 -1.66 14.15
CA VAL A 187 -0.03 -2.61 13.29
C VAL A 187 -0.78 -3.92 13.24
N TYR A 188 -0.77 -4.58 12.09
CA TYR A 188 -1.33 -5.92 11.91
C TYR A 188 -0.22 -6.85 11.38
N PRO A 189 0.04 -8.00 12.04
CA PRO A 189 0.98 -8.98 11.53
C PRO A 189 0.45 -9.59 10.23
N SER A 190 1.25 -9.54 9.17
CA SER A 190 0.86 -9.97 7.83
C SER A 190 1.87 -10.96 7.27
N PHE A 191 1.39 -11.91 6.49
CA PHE A 191 2.23 -12.85 5.78
C PHE A 191 2.21 -12.55 4.28
N GLU A 192 3.35 -12.05 3.76
CA GLU A 192 3.53 -11.77 2.35
C GLU A 192 3.78 -13.07 1.58
N ARG A 193 2.88 -13.39 0.67
CA ARG A 193 2.98 -14.55 -0.21
C ARG A 193 3.99 -14.29 -1.33
N LYS A 194 4.46 -15.35 -1.96
CA LYS A 194 5.22 -15.24 -3.21
C LYS A 194 4.34 -14.63 -4.29
N ARG A 195 4.89 -13.67 -5.06
CA ARG A 195 4.19 -13.07 -6.20
C ARG A 195 3.83 -14.12 -7.26
N ILE A 196 2.71 -13.93 -7.94
CA ILE A 196 2.22 -14.83 -8.99
C ILE A 196 3.10 -14.71 -10.24
N ALA A 197 3.42 -13.47 -10.64
CA ALA A 197 4.20 -13.19 -11.83
C ALA A 197 4.92 -11.83 -11.74
N GLY A 198 5.70 -11.50 -12.73
CA GLY A 198 6.40 -10.22 -12.85
C GLY A 198 7.69 -10.13 -12.04
N LYS A 199 8.33 -8.97 -12.11
CA LYS A 199 9.58 -8.66 -11.38
C LYS A 199 9.33 -7.54 -10.37
N LYS A 200 10.08 -7.54 -9.26
CA LYS A 200 10.09 -6.41 -8.32
C LYS A 200 10.40 -5.11 -9.08
N LYS A 201 9.51 -4.13 -8.95
CA LYS A 201 9.66 -2.82 -9.62
C LYS A 201 10.47 -1.84 -8.77
N VAL A 202 10.71 -2.17 -7.50
CA VAL A 202 11.55 -1.40 -6.59
C VAL A 202 13.03 -1.68 -6.89
N ASN A 203 13.78 -0.61 -7.13
CA ASN A 203 15.24 -0.66 -7.20
C ASN A 203 15.82 -0.28 -5.83
N ALA A 204 16.41 -1.25 -5.12
CA ALA A 204 16.86 -1.08 -3.74
C ALA A 204 17.81 0.12 -3.55
N PHE A 205 18.72 0.39 -4.48
CA PHE A 205 19.67 1.51 -4.37
C PHE A 205 19.03 2.85 -4.76
N LYS A 206 18.36 2.92 -5.92
CA LYS A 206 17.75 4.16 -6.41
C LYS A 206 16.61 4.60 -5.49
N ASP A 207 15.66 3.71 -5.24
CA ASP A 207 14.50 4.04 -4.42
C ASP A 207 14.90 4.21 -2.95
N GLY A 208 15.86 3.42 -2.46
CA GLY A 208 16.43 3.57 -1.12
C GLY A 208 17.06 4.95 -0.90
N SER A 209 17.82 5.49 -1.87
CA SER A 209 18.39 6.84 -1.77
C SER A 209 17.32 7.94 -1.75
N LEU A 210 16.25 7.77 -2.54
CA LEU A 210 15.11 8.70 -2.55
C LEU A 210 14.34 8.66 -1.24
N ILE A 211 14.13 7.47 -0.68
CA ILE A 211 13.50 7.26 0.62
C ILE A 211 14.32 7.94 1.72
N LEU A 212 15.65 7.73 1.73
CA LEU A 212 16.55 8.38 2.70
C LEU A 212 16.48 9.91 2.58
N LYS A 213 16.53 10.44 1.36
CA LYS A 213 16.35 11.87 1.11
C LYS A 213 15.01 12.39 1.64
N LYS A 214 13.92 11.64 1.42
CA LYS A 214 12.60 12.03 1.96
C LYS A 214 12.60 12.05 3.47
N LEU A 215 13.17 11.04 4.11
CA LEU A 215 13.30 10.98 5.56
C LEU A 215 14.08 12.20 6.07
N THR A 216 15.23 12.53 5.48
CA THR A 216 16.02 13.70 5.90
C THR A 216 15.28 15.02 5.72
N LEU A 217 14.60 15.25 4.61
CA LEU A 217 13.78 16.44 4.41
C LEU A 217 12.60 16.50 5.39
N SER A 218 12.08 15.36 5.79
CA SER A 218 11.02 15.29 6.78
C SER A 218 11.46 15.69 8.20
N PHE A 219 12.75 15.83 8.50
CA PHE A 219 13.20 16.40 9.79
C PHE A 219 13.05 17.93 9.86
N GLN A 220 12.97 18.60 8.71
CA GLN A 220 13.01 20.06 8.62
C GLN A 220 11.61 20.69 8.61
N THR A 221 10.58 19.89 8.47
CA THR A 221 9.16 20.31 8.43
C THR A 221 8.35 19.70 9.57
#